data_f287b5700f4591d54381109ea3326414
#
_entry.id   f287b5700f4591d54381109ea3326414
#
_cell.length_a   1.000
_cell.length_b   1.000
_cell.length_c   1.000
_cell.angle_alpha   90.00
_cell.angle_beta   90.00
_cell.angle_gamma   90.00
#
_symmetry.space_group_name_H-M   'P 1'
#
loop_
_entity.id
_entity.type
_entity.pdbx_description
1 polymer ?
#
loop_
_entity_poly.entity_id
_entity_poly.type
_entity_poly.pdbx_seq_one_letter_code
_entity_poly.pdbx_strand_id
1 'polypeptide(L)'
;LSTPSNVGTIIYTTDGTAPGFGSISNSFNSTLIDLLAPCTVKIPTSSNDSVGWKSISYDDSAWSSGSTGVGYEGASDNNYGPLINLDISSMRFQNASAYIRVPFTLNNLDAIEELTLNMKYDDAFIAYINGNEVARSEHAPSNASWNSEAQSYYDDSLAVNYDSFEINNGISSLQSGENVL
;
A
#
# COMPACT_ATOMS: atom_id res chain seq x y z
N LEU A 1 -9.62 13.92 -19.71
CA LEU A 1 -9.74 12.88 -18.69
C LEU A 1 -8.71 11.80 -18.97
N SER A 2 -7.58 11.86 -18.33
CA SER A 2 -6.57 10.81 -18.39
C SER A 2 -6.68 9.98 -17.11
N THR A 3 -6.88 8.70 -17.26
CA THR A 3 -6.76 7.76 -16.14
C THR A 3 -5.29 7.53 -15.84
N PRO A 4 -4.79 7.82 -14.65
CA PRO A 4 -3.44 7.44 -14.27
C PRO A 4 -3.39 5.92 -14.07
N SER A 5 -2.36 5.34 -14.57
CA SER A 5 -2.03 3.94 -14.34
C SER A 5 -1.00 3.83 -13.21
N ASN A 6 -1.21 2.88 -12.30
CA ASN A 6 -0.23 2.07 -11.63
C ASN A 6 0.28 2.47 -10.25
N VAL A 7 0.11 1.54 -9.32
CA VAL A 7 0.56 1.39 -7.93
C VAL A 7 -0.37 2.04 -6.91
N GLY A 8 -0.55 1.41 -5.76
CA GLY A 8 -1.56 1.74 -4.77
C GLY A 8 -1.74 3.24 -4.54
N THR A 9 -2.93 3.73 -4.84
CA THR A 9 -3.30 5.14 -4.71
C THR A 9 -4.31 5.26 -3.59
N ILE A 10 -4.05 6.12 -2.61
CA ILE A 10 -5.05 6.53 -1.62
C ILE A 10 -5.75 7.77 -2.18
N ILE A 11 -7.07 7.69 -2.35
CA ILE A 11 -7.92 8.77 -2.88
C ILE A 11 -8.83 9.27 -1.76
N TYR A 12 -9.02 10.57 -1.65
CA TYR A 12 -9.95 11.18 -0.69
C TYR A 12 -10.81 12.29 -1.34
N THR A 13 -11.96 12.61 -0.73
CA THR A 13 -12.83 13.73 -1.12
C THR A 13 -12.67 14.90 -0.16
N THR A 14 -12.84 16.13 -0.65
CA THR A 14 -12.50 17.36 0.10
C THR A 14 -13.66 18.29 0.39
N ASP A 15 -14.91 17.95 0.10
CA ASP A 15 -16.02 18.92 0.16
C ASP A 15 -17.23 18.58 1.06
N GLY A 16 -17.21 17.50 1.81
CA GLY A 16 -18.17 17.25 2.89
C GLY A 16 -19.65 17.17 2.49
N THR A 17 -19.97 17.00 1.21
CA THR A 17 -21.37 16.91 0.79
C THR A 17 -21.71 15.54 0.23
N ALA A 18 -22.56 14.81 0.95
CA ALA A 18 -23.24 13.66 0.35
C ALA A 18 -23.95 14.09 -0.94
N PRO A 19 -23.95 13.30 -2.02
CA PRO A 19 -24.64 13.64 -3.25
C PRO A 19 -26.15 13.72 -2.99
N GLY A 20 -26.61 14.92 -2.72
CA GLY A 20 -28.02 15.28 -2.59
C GLY A 20 -28.49 15.94 -3.88
N PHE A 21 -29.70 15.64 -4.29
CA PHE A 21 -30.35 16.27 -5.43
C PHE A 21 -30.29 17.80 -5.30
N GLY A 22 -29.50 18.47 -6.13
CA GLY A 22 -29.54 19.91 -6.32
C GLY A 22 -28.32 20.75 -5.91
N SER A 23 -27.25 20.14 -5.39
CA SER A 23 -25.98 20.86 -5.19
C SER A 23 -24.96 20.39 -6.22
N ILE A 24 -24.26 21.32 -6.85
CA ILE A 24 -23.03 20.99 -7.59
C ILE A 24 -21.96 20.78 -6.54
N SER A 25 -21.82 19.56 -6.02
CA SER A 25 -20.70 19.19 -5.19
C SER A 25 -19.51 18.93 -6.11
N ASN A 26 -18.52 19.79 -6.07
CA ASN A 26 -17.22 19.49 -6.63
C ASN A 26 -16.49 18.58 -5.64
N SER A 27 -16.78 17.27 -5.66
CA SER A 27 -15.94 16.31 -4.95
C SER A 27 -14.59 16.25 -5.67
N PHE A 28 -13.55 16.73 -5.01
CA PHE A 28 -12.19 16.63 -5.52
C PHE A 28 -11.57 15.34 -4.97
N ASN A 29 -11.45 14.34 -5.83
CA ASN A 29 -10.63 13.19 -5.53
C ASN A 29 -9.16 13.62 -5.60
N SER A 30 -8.44 13.49 -4.52
CA SER A 30 -7.01 13.77 -4.43
C SER A 30 -6.23 12.50 -4.08
N THR A 31 -5.04 12.37 -4.62
CA THR A 31 -4.14 11.26 -4.37
C THR A 31 -3.17 11.62 -3.26
N LEU A 32 -3.13 10.81 -2.19
CA LEU A 32 -2.19 10.97 -1.08
C LEU A 32 -0.83 10.31 -1.38
N ILE A 33 -0.85 9.18 -2.06
CA ILE A 33 0.34 8.44 -2.46
C ILE A 33 0.29 8.27 -3.97
N ASP A 34 1.17 8.99 -4.66
CA ASP A 34 1.29 8.92 -6.11
C ASP A 34 1.97 7.64 -6.57
N LEU A 35 1.83 7.38 -7.86
CA LEU A 35 2.68 6.43 -8.58
C LEU A 35 4.14 6.76 -8.37
N LEU A 36 4.96 5.72 -8.21
CA LEU A 36 6.39 5.87 -8.00
C LEU A 36 6.74 6.69 -6.75
N ALA A 37 5.82 6.72 -5.78
CA ALA A 37 6.10 7.35 -4.49
C ALA A 37 7.36 6.74 -3.88
N PRO A 38 8.22 7.55 -3.25
CA PRO A 38 9.37 7.04 -2.53
C PRO A 38 8.96 6.00 -1.48
N CYS A 39 9.72 4.91 -1.39
CA CYS A 39 9.48 3.88 -0.39
C CYS A 39 10.79 3.29 0.12
N THR A 40 10.70 2.64 1.27
CA THR A 40 11.75 1.77 1.79
C THR A 40 11.24 0.34 1.90
N VAL A 41 12.14 -0.63 1.73
CA VAL A 41 11.81 -2.04 1.81
C VAL A 41 12.79 -2.81 2.68
N LYS A 42 12.26 -3.75 3.46
CA LYS A 42 13.01 -4.72 4.25
C LYS A 42 12.56 -6.13 3.89
N ILE A 43 13.49 -6.98 3.50
CA ILE A 43 13.31 -8.43 3.52
C ILE A 43 13.66 -8.87 4.93
N PRO A 44 12.70 -9.32 5.75
CA PRO A 44 12.98 -9.64 7.14
C PRO A 44 13.83 -10.90 7.26
N THR A 45 14.73 -10.93 8.24
CA THR A 45 15.62 -12.06 8.51
C THR A 45 15.32 -12.76 9.82
N SER A 46 14.51 -12.13 10.66
CA SER A 46 14.11 -12.66 11.97
C SER A 46 12.84 -11.99 12.48
N SER A 47 12.27 -12.53 13.56
CA SER A 47 11.13 -11.93 14.24
C SER A 47 11.42 -10.54 14.83
N ASN A 48 12.69 -10.20 15.07
CA ASN A 48 13.06 -8.87 15.56
C ASN A 48 12.77 -7.77 14.51
N ASP A 49 12.86 -8.10 13.24
CA ASP A 49 12.55 -7.17 12.14
C ASP A 49 11.07 -6.76 12.12
N SER A 50 10.18 -7.55 12.76
CA SER A 50 8.75 -7.24 12.84
C SER A 50 8.37 -6.23 13.92
N VAL A 51 9.32 -5.83 14.76
CA VAL A 51 9.03 -4.98 15.92
C VAL A 51 9.03 -3.51 15.52
N GLY A 52 7.89 -2.83 15.70
CA GLY A 52 7.77 -1.38 15.59
C GLY A 52 7.79 -0.81 14.17
N TRP A 53 8.09 -1.59 13.15
CA TRP A 53 8.31 -1.10 11.78
C TRP A 53 7.10 -0.38 11.15
N LYS A 54 5.92 -0.57 11.67
CA LYS A 54 4.69 0.09 11.18
C LYS A 54 4.49 1.49 11.77
N SER A 55 5.31 1.89 12.75
CA SER A 55 5.21 3.21 13.38
C SER A 55 5.82 4.29 12.51
N ILE A 56 5.25 5.51 12.53
CA ILE A 56 5.80 6.69 11.87
C ILE A 56 7.24 6.96 12.34
N SER A 57 7.50 6.79 13.63
CA SER A 57 8.80 7.07 14.25
C SER A 57 9.86 5.99 14.05
N TYR A 58 9.56 4.93 13.30
CA TYR A 58 10.53 3.88 13.03
C TYR A 58 11.64 4.38 12.12
N ASP A 59 12.90 4.13 12.52
CA ASP A 59 14.08 4.44 11.70
C ASP A 59 14.30 3.33 10.66
N ASP A 60 13.93 3.61 9.43
CA ASP A 60 14.10 2.75 8.26
C ASP A 60 15.26 3.17 7.36
N SER A 61 16.14 4.04 7.84
CA SER A 61 17.29 4.57 7.07
C SER A 61 18.28 3.49 6.58
N ALA A 62 18.29 2.33 7.27
CA ALA A 62 19.09 1.16 6.87
C ALA A 62 18.39 0.23 5.88
N TRP A 63 17.13 0.51 5.49
CA TRP A 63 16.39 -0.29 4.53
C TRP A 63 16.79 0.05 3.10
N SER A 64 16.51 -0.85 2.16
CA SER A 64 16.67 -0.54 0.73
C SER A 64 15.64 0.52 0.34
N SER A 65 16.07 1.56 -0.38
CA SER A 65 15.21 2.66 -0.82
C SER A 65 14.98 2.64 -2.32
N GLY A 66 13.80 3.06 -2.75
CA GLY A 66 13.41 3.15 -4.14
C GLY A 66 12.03 3.79 -4.30
N SER A 67 11.30 3.34 -5.29
CA SER A 67 9.93 3.78 -5.56
C SER A 67 8.97 2.60 -5.46
N THR A 68 7.70 2.87 -5.21
CA THR A 68 6.62 1.87 -5.24
C THR A 68 6.60 1.10 -6.58
N GLY A 69 6.07 -0.12 -6.56
CA GLY A 69 6.31 -1.18 -7.53
C GLY A 69 7.44 -2.07 -7.03
N VAL A 70 7.31 -2.54 -5.77
CA VAL A 70 8.29 -3.43 -5.12
C VAL A 70 7.95 -4.88 -5.45
N GLY A 71 8.90 -5.61 -5.99
CA GLY A 71 8.65 -7.01 -6.35
C GLY A 71 9.82 -7.63 -7.12
N TYR A 72 9.57 -8.80 -7.69
CA TYR A 72 10.48 -9.45 -8.62
C TYR A 72 9.71 -10.29 -9.64
N GLU A 73 10.30 -10.49 -10.82
CA GLU A 73 9.76 -11.37 -11.85
C GLU A 73 10.26 -12.81 -11.59
N GLY A 74 9.33 -13.70 -11.36
CA GLY A 74 9.63 -15.10 -11.05
C GLY A 74 9.67 -16.00 -12.26
N ALA A 75 8.85 -15.70 -13.26
CA ALA A 75 8.70 -16.44 -14.50
C ALA A 75 8.58 -15.47 -15.68
N SER A 76 9.07 -15.85 -16.84
CA SER A 76 9.15 -14.97 -18.02
C SER A 76 7.80 -14.64 -18.69
N ASP A 77 6.72 -15.26 -18.24
CA ASP A 77 5.38 -15.18 -18.82
C ASP A 77 4.43 -14.28 -18.04
N ASN A 78 4.75 -13.86 -16.81
CA ASN A 78 3.87 -13.05 -15.99
C ASN A 78 3.91 -11.56 -16.35
N ASN A 79 4.98 -11.10 -16.98
CA ASN A 79 5.19 -9.73 -17.44
C ASN A 79 5.05 -8.66 -16.34
N TYR A 80 5.54 -8.94 -15.14
CA TYR A 80 5.59 -7.98 -14.03
C TYR A 80 6.73 -6.96 -14.18
N GLY A 81 7.76 -7.27 -14.98
CA GLY A 81 8.95 -6.45 -15.13
C GLY A 81 8.68 -4.94 -15.28
N PRO A 82 7.75 -4.51 -16.17
CA PRO A 82 7.41 -3.10 -16.32
C PRO A 82 6.74 -2.45 -15.11
N LEU A 83 6.28 -3.24 -14.13
CA LEU A 83 5.62 -2.77 -12.91
C LEU A 83 6.61 -2.69 -11.73
N ILE A 84 7.79 -3.30 -11.86
CA ILE A 84 8.79 -3.38 -10.80
C ILE A 84 9.78 -2.22 -10.94
N ASN A 85 9.83 -1.38 -9.92
CA ASN A 85 10.77 -0.27 -9.82
C ASN A 85 11.83 -0.50 -8.74
N LEU A 86 11.53 -1.37 -7.77
CA LEU A 86 12.45 -1.79 -6.73
C LEU A 86 12.47 -3.32 -6.68
N ASP A 87 13.53 -3.89 -7.22
CA ASP A 87 13.73 -5.34 -7.28
C ASP A 87 14.12 -5.90 -5.91
N ILE A 88 13.39 -6.94 -5.49
CA ILE A 88 13.63 -7.70 -4.27
C ILE A 88 13.82 -9.20 -4.56
N SER A 89 14.32 -9.55 -5.75
CA SER A 89 14.55 -10.93 -6.17
C SER A 89 15.45 -11.73 -5.23
N SER A 90 16.24 -11.06 -4.41
CA SER A 90 17.06 -11.70 -3.37
C SER A 90 16.25 -12.44 -2.31
N MET A 91 14.94 -12.14 -2.16
CA MET A 91 14.07 -12.89 -1.25
C MET A 91 13.63 -14.25 -1.83
N ARG A 92 13.73 -14.42 -3.13
CA ARG A 92 13.21 -15.60 -3.83
C ARG A 92 13.78 -16.90 -3.25
N PHE A 93 12.91 -17.86 -2.93
CA PHE A 93 13.23 -19.14 -2.28
C PHE A 93 13.84 -19.05 -0.87
N GLN A 94 13.86 -17.87 -0.26
CA GLN A 94 14.41 -17.65 1.07
C GLN A 94 13.41 -17.03 2.04
N ASN A 95 12.59 -16.09 1.55
CA ASN A 95 11.63 -15.34 2.35
C ASN A 95 10.27 -15.32 1.66
N ALA A 96 9.21 -15.34 2.47
CA ALA A 96 7.82 -15.25 2.00
C ALA A 96 7.23 -13.83 2.16
N SER A 97 7.83 -12.98 2.99
CA SER A 97 7.34 -11.63 3.26
C SER A 97 8.38 -10.57 2.96
N ALA A 98 7.91 -9.40 2.54
CA ALA A 98 8.67 -8.16 2.51
C ALA A 98 7.89 -7.06 3.23
N TYR A 99 8.58 -6.16 3.94
CA TYR A 99 8.00 -4.99 4.60
C TYR A 99 8.28 -3.77 3.74
N ILE A 100 7.24 -3.03 3.41
CA ILE A 100 7.31 -1.85 2.57
C ILE A 100 6.75 -0.68 3.36
N ARG A 101 7.46 0.45 3.37
CA ARG A 101 7.02 1.68 4.02
C ARG A 101 6.96 2.77 2.97
N VAL A 102 5.81 3.43 2.88
CA VAL A 102 5.58 4.53 1.96
C VAL A 102 5.20 5.77 2.78
N PRO A 103 6.12 6.69 3.03
CA PRO A 103 5.81 7.92 3.74
C PRO A 103 4.98 8.85 2.85
N PHE A 104 4.02 9.55 3.47
CA PHE A 104 3.22 10.57 2.81
C PHE A 104 2.84 11.70 3.77
N THR A 105 2.53 12.87 3.23
CA THR A 105 2.17 14.04 4.02
C THR A 105 0.73 14.44 3.79
N LEU A 106 0.00 14.67 4.88
CA LEU A 106 -1.37 15.13 4.86
C LEU A 106 -1.46 16.55 5.43
N ASN A 107 -1.90 17.52 4.62
CA ASN A 107 -1.98 18.90 5.03
C ASN A 107 -3.31 19.28 5.71
N ASN A 108 -4.40 18.60 5.37
CA ASN A 108 -5.72 18.88 5.91
C ASN A 108 -6.49 17.58 6.19
N LEU A 109 -6.45 17.14 7.44
CA LEU A 109 -7.12 15.91 7.88
C LEU A 109 -8.65 16.05 7.84
N ASP A 110 -9.16 17.24 8.20
CA ASP A 110 -10.61 17.48 8.29
C ASP A 110 -11.33 17.44 6.93
N ALA A 111 -10.55 17.46 5.84
CA ALA A 111 -11.08 17.37 4.48
C ALA A 111 -11.25 15.93 3.99
N ILE A 112 -10.85 14.92 4.77
CA ILE A 112 -10.94 13.52 4.35
C ILE A 112 -12.24 12.92 4.87
N GLU A 113 -13.09 12.49 3.94
CA GLU A 113 -14.37 11.84 4.25
C GLU A 113 -14.37 10.36 3.84
N GLU A 114 -13.67 10.05 2.76
CA GLU A 114 -13.54 8.71 2.25
C GLU A 114 -12.08 8.42 1.92
N LEU A 115 -11.68 7.17 2.11
CA LEU A 115 -10.33 6.71 1.85
C LEU A 115 -10.36 5.37 1.13
N THR A 116 -9.68 5.30 -0.01
CA THR A 116 -9.59 4.09 -0.82
C THR A 116 -8.13 3.74 -1.08
N LEU A 117 -7.76 2.49 -0.83
CA LEU A 117 -6.49 1.90 -1.22
C LEU A 117 -6.68 1.14 -2.53
N ASN A 118 -6.00 1.57 -3.60
CA ASN A 118 -5.90 0.81 -4.83
C ASN A 118 -4.55 0.09 -4.84
N MET A 119 -4.58 -1.24 -4.88
CA MET A 119 -3.38 -2.08 -4.75
C MET A 119 -3.29 -3.10 -5.88
N LYS A 120 -2.08 -3.27 -6.42
CA LYS A 120 -1.68 -4.45 -7.20
C LYS A 120 -0.83 -5.31 -6.28
N TYR A 121 -1.10 -6.60 -6.23
CA TYR A 121 -0.39 -7.51 -5.33
C TYR A 121 -0.38 -8.92 -5.88
N ASP A 122 0.57 -9.70 -5.39
CA ASP A 122 0.80 -11.11 -5.72
C ASP A 122 1.59 -11.75 -4.54
N ASP A 123 1.07 -12.69 -3.79
CA ASP A 123 -0.28 -13.32 -3.74
C ASP A 123 -1.20 -12.62 -2.73
N ALA A 124 -0.63 -11.91 -1.74
CA ALA A 124 -1.36 -11.31 -0.64
C ALA A 124 -0.65 -10.10 -0.04
N PHE A 125 -1.42 -9.23 0.61
CA PHE A 125 -0.89 -8.12 1.40
C PHE A 125 -1.70 -7.88 2.67
N ILE A 126 -1.07 -7.18 3.62
CA ILE A 126 -1.72 -6.54 4.77
C ILE A 126 -1.23 -5.09 4.81
N ALA A 127 -2.14 -4.14 4.78
CA ALA A 127 -1.85 -2.71 4.79
C ALA A 127 -2.12 -2.09 6.16
N TYR A 128 -1.24 -1.19 6.57
CA TYR A 128 -1.32 -0.47 7.84
C TYR A 128 -1.14 1.03 7.59
N ILE A 129 -1.93 1.88 8.24
CA ILE A 129 -1.67 3.31 8.34
C ILE A 129 -1.22 3.61 9.77
N ASN A 130 -0.01 4.14 9.92
CA ASN A 130 0.56 4.55 11.21
C ASN A 130 0.50 3.44 12.28
N GLY A 131 0.65 2.18 11.86
CA GLY A 131 0.64 1.00 12.73
C GLY A 131 -0.71 0.32 12.88
N ASN A 132 -1.81 0.93 12.44
CA ASN A 132 -3.15 0.35 12.50
C ASN A 132 -3.50 -0.34 11.18
N GLU A 133 -3.92 -1.60 11.25
CA GLU A 133 -4.36 -2.33 10.06
C GLU A 133 -5.61 -1.71 9.45
N VAL A 134 -5.55 -1.43 8.14
CA VAL A 134 -6.64 -0.79 7.40
C VAL A 134 -7.20 -1.68 6.31
N ALA A 135 -6.39 -2.57 5.74
CA ALA A 135 -6.83 -3.54 4.74
C ALA A 135 -5.99 -4.81 4.79
N ARG A 136 -6.58 -5.90 4.31
CA ARG A 136 -5.85 -7.13 3.94
C ARG A 136 -6.54 -7.80 2.77
N SER A 137 -5.75 -8.45 1.93
CA SER A 137 -6.31 -9.28 0.85
C SER A 137 -6.88 -10.59 1.39
N GLU A 138 -7.72 -11.24 0.60
CA GLU A 138 -8.39 -12.49 0.96
C GLU A 138 -7.40 -13.60 1.37
N HIS A 139 -6.28 -13.70 0.66
CA HIS A 139 -5.28 -14.75 0.89
C HIS A 139 -4.25 -14.39 1.97
N ALA A 140 -4.37 -13.23 2.61
CA ALA A 140 -3.48 -12.84 3.69
C ALA A 140 -3.75 -13.67 4.95
N PRO A 141 -2.70 -14.19 5.64
CA PRO A 141 -2.87 -15.01 6.83
C PRO A 141 -3.49 -14.20 7.97
N SER A 142 -4.49 -14.78 8.65
CA SER A 142 -5.20 -14.13 9.76
C SER A 142 -4.27 -13.76 10.93
N ASN A 143 -3.23 -14.55 11.16
CA ASN A 143 -2.19 -14.32 12.18
C ASN A 143 -0.83 -14.25 11.49
N ALA A 144 -0.51 -13.09 10.92
CA ALA A 144 0.76 -12.89 10.25
C ALA A 144 1.93 -12.87 11.23
N SER A 145 2.95 -13.67 10.96
CA SER A 145 4.27 -13.62 11.59
C SER A 145 5.24 -12.81 10.74
N TRP A 146 6.49 -12.72 11.17
CA TRP A 146 7.51 -11.94 10.49
C TRP A 146 7.81 -12.39 9.04
N ASN A 147 7.56 -13.66 8.72
CA ASN A 147 7.82 -14.25 7.39
C ASN A 147 6.66 -15.17 6.98
N SER A 148 5.43 -14.70 7.12
CA SER A 148 4.25 -15.45 6.72
C SER A 148 4.12 -15.54 5.20
N GLU A 149 3.62 -16.67 4.75
CA GLU A 149 3.20 -16.91 3.37
C GLU A 149 1.74 -16.53 3.16
N ALA A 150 1.35 -16.25 1.92
CA ALA A 150 -0.06 -16.21 1.53
C ALA A 150 -0.71 -17.58 1.75
N GLN A 151 -2.00 -17.59 2.08
CA GLN A 151 -2.75 -18.83 2.33
C GLN A 151 -3.19 -19.53 1.03
N SER A 152 -3.18 -18.81 -0.06
CA SER A 152 -3.54 -19.30 -1.38
C SER A 152 -2.89 -18.44 -2.46
N TYR A 153 -2.89 -18.95 -3.66
CA TYR A 153 -2.43 -18.30 -4.88
C TYR A 153 -3.45 -17.25 -5.34
N TYR A 154 -2.96 -16.10 -5.78
CA TYR A 154 -3.71 -15.08 -6.51
C TYR A 154 -3.36 -15.15 -7.98
N ASP A 155 -4.35 -15.06 -8.88
CA ASP A 155 -4.13 -15.23 -10.32
C ASP A 155 -3.25 -14.11 -10.88
N ASP A 156 -2.12 -14.47 -11.50
CA ASP A 156 -1.14 -13.55 -12.07
C ASP A 156 -1.76 -12.56 -13.07
N SER A 157 -2.80 -12.99 -13.80
CA SER A 157 -3.52 -12.13 -14.74
C SER A 157 -4.36 -11.04 -14.06
N LEU A 158 -4.71 -11.24 -12.80
CA LEU A 158 -5.40 -10.26 -11.95
C LEU A 158 -4.40 -9.36 -11.23
N ALA A 159 -3.27 -9.90 -10.79
CA ALA A 159 -2.23 -9.20 -10.03
C ALA A 159 -1.68 -7.95 -10.75
N VAL A 160 -1.77 -7.89 -12.07
CA VAL A 160 -1.39 -6.72 -12.87
C VAL A 160 -2.44 -5.61 -12.90
N ASN A 161 -3.62 -5.85 -12.34
CA ASN A 161 -4.72 -4.90 -12.26
C ASN A 161 -4.83 -4.33 -10.83
N TYR A 162 -5.55 -3.22 -10.69
CA TYR A 162 -5.86 -2.69 -9.36
C TYR A 162 -7.09 -3.38 -8.77
N ASP A 163 -6.95 -3.79 -7.52
CA ASP A 163 -8.07 -4.00 -6.62
C ASP A 163 -8.24 -2.76 -5.73
N SER A 164 -9.50 -2.39 -5.49
CA SER A 164 -9.88 -1.23 -4.69
C SER A 164 -10.43 -1.69 -3.34
N PHE A 165 -9.88 -1.14 -2.27
CA PHE A 165 -10.27 -1.42 -0.88
C PHE A 165 -10.76 -0.14 -0.24
N GLU A 166 -12.03 -0.11 0.19
CA GLU A 166 -12.51 0.97 1.05
C GLU A 166 -11.86 0.84 2.43
N ILE A 167 -11.12 1.87 2.83
CA ILE A 167 -10.36 1.88 4.08
C ILE A 167 -10.76 3.08 4.97
N ASN A 168 -12.05 3.43 4.97
CA ASN A 168 -12.59 4.54 5.77
C ASN A 168 -12.31 4.39 7.27
N ASN A 169 -12.16 3.16 7.78
CA ASN A 169 -11.67 2.86 9.12
C ASN A 169 -10.26 3.39 9.39
N GLY A 170 -9.45 3.57 8.34
CA GLY A 170 -8.10 4.11 8.42
C GLY A 170 -8.03 5.63 8.64
N ILE A 171 -9.14 6.36 8.40
CA ILE A 171 -9.17 7.82 8.59
C ILE A 171 -8.78 8.20 10.02
N SER A 172 -9.26 7.45 11.02
CA SER A 172 -8.92 7.67 12.43
C SER A 172 -7.44 7.41 12.77
N SER A 173 -6.70 6.77 11.88
CA SER A 173 -5.28 6.48 12.02
C SER A 173 -4.40 7.55 11.38
N LEU A 174 -4.98 8.46 10.60
CA LEU A 174 -4.27 9.57 9.96
C LEU A 174 -3.99 10.68 10.96
N GLN A 175 -2.92 11.43 10.68
CA GLN A 175 -2.60 12.68 11.39
C GLN A 175 -2.24 13.78 10.40
N SER A 176 -2.37 15.03 10.81
CA SER A 176 -1.82 16.16 10.04
C SER A 176 -0.30 16.08 10.02
N GLY A 177 0.31 16.33 8.87
CA GLY A 177 1.75 16.18 8.66
C GLY A 177 2.13 14.78 8.16
N GLU A 178 3.19 14.23 8.71
CA GLU A 178 3.76 12.96 8.25
C GLU A 178 2.91 11.76 8.64
N ASN A 179 2.78 10.82 7.73
CA ASN A 179 2.11 9.53 7.88
C ASN A 179 2.92 8.46 7.14
N VAL A 180 2.62 7.19 7.40
CA VAL A 180 3.20 6.04 6.71
C VAL A 180 2.14 4.97 6.40
N LEU A 181 2.18 4.48 5.15
CA LEU A 181 1.49 3.29 4.69
C LEU A 181 2.51 2.15 4.65
#